data_9c67871e473c721ec755f67dc297da7e
#
_entry.id   9c67871e473c721ec755f67dc297da7e
#
_cell.length_a   1.000
_cell.length_b   1.000
_cell.length_c   1.000
_cell.angle_alpha   90.00
_cell.angle_beta   90.00
_cell.angle_gamma   90.00
#
_symmetry.space_group_name_H-M   'P 1'
#
loop_
_entity.id
_entity.type
_entity.pdbx_description
1 polymer ?
#
loop_
_entity_poly.entity_id
_entity_poly.type
_entity_poly.pdbx_seq_one_letter_code
_entity_poly.pdbx_strand_id
1 'polypeptide(L)'
;MLDYETLDAIADAYTPLLGGLWLLLAVSPLPRGQWRLAALRIALGLTTLVVCYGLMFADKALGIWPALGLDYSTHSAVAIAAVGILGTLLPRLRPTWIASLLAYFALMLYQRYHSLADIATTAAVIAPPVVWLCMRFAPHVAPIGHRQPAPQP
;
A
#
# COMPACT_ATOMS: atom_id res chain seq x y z
N MET A 1 8.73 6.54 28.27
CA MET A 1 9.27 6.74 26.92
C MET A 1 9.36 5.38 26.28
N LEU A 2 8.83 5.19 25.07
CA LEU A 2 9.04 3.92 24.34
C LEU A 2 10.54 3.84 24.03
N ASP A 3 11.13 2.67 24.25
CA ASP A 3 12.52 2.41 23.90
C ASP A 3 12.68 2.23 22.38
N TYR A 4 13.91 2.27 21.90
CA TYR A 4 14.21 2.15 20.48
C TYR A 4 13.74 0.79 19.92
N GLU A 5 13.95 -0.29 20.67
CA GLU A 5 13.58 -1.65 20.27
C GLU A 5 12.05 -1.80 20.06
N THR A 6 11.25 -1.17 20.94
CA THR A 6 9.79 -1.15 20.79
C THR A 6 9.34 -0.41 19.54
N LEU A 7 9.97 0.74 19.25
CA LEU A 7 9.66 1.52 18.05
C LEU A 7 10.08 0.78 16.77
N ASP A 8 11.20 0.07 16.81
CA ASP A 8 11.69 -0.79 15.75
C ASP A 8 10.71 -1.91 15.44
N ALA A 9 10.28 -2.64 16.47
CA ALA A 9 9.27 -3.70 16.32
C ALA A 9 7.94 -3.18 15.76
N ILE A 10 7.51 -1.96 16.10
CA ILE A 10 6.31 -1.33 15.55
C ILE A 10 6.51 -1.02 14.05
N ALA A 11 7.66 -0.48 13.68
CA ALA A 11 7.98 -0.17 12.29
C ALA A 11 8.02 -1.44 11.43
N ASP A 12 8.66 -2.49 11.91
CA ASP A 12 8.76 -3.77 11.21
C ASP A 12 7.41 -4.50 11.09
N ALA A 13 6.54 -4.36 12.09
CA ALA A 13 5.21 -4.98 12.07
C ALA A 13 4.22 -4.28 11.14
N TYR A 14 4.42 -3.01 10.80
CA TYR A 14 3.42 -2.20 10.10
C TYR A 14 3.04 -2.80 8.73
N THR A 15 3.99 -3.04 7.85
CA THR A 15 3.71 -3.56 6.50
C THR A 15 3.20 -5.01 6.50
N PRO A 16 3.71 -5.95 7.32
CA PRO A 16 3.13 -7.28 7.46
C PRO A 16 1.69 -7.27 7.98
N LEU A 17 1.36 -6.40 8.94
CA LEU A 17 -0.01 -6.29 9.48
C LEU A 17 -0.99 -5.79 8.41
N LEU A 18 -0.62 -4.77 7.65
CA LEU A 18 -1.45 -4.28 6.54
C LEU A 18 -1.59 -5.33 5.42
N GLY A 19 -0.51 -6.06 5.12
CA GLY A 19 -0.52 -7.17 4.18
C GLY A 19 -1.43 -8.32 4.63
N GLY A 20 -1.38 -8.69 5.91
CA GLY A 20 -2.28 -9.68 6.50
C GLY A 20 -3.75 -9.24 6.44
N LEU A 21 -4.04 -7.98 6.77
CA LEU A 21 -5.38 -7.42 6.67
C LEU A 21 -5.87 -7.40 5.21
N TRP A 22 -5.03 -6.98 4.26
CA TRP A 22 -5.37 -7.08 2.84
C TRP A 22 -5.70 -8.51 2.44
N LEU A 23 -4.88 -9.50 2.82
CA LEU A 23 -5.10 -10.90 2.47
C LEU A 23 -6.43 -11.42 3.05
N LEU A 24 -6.74 -11.12 4.32
CA LEU A 24 -8.01 -11.46 4.95
C LEU A 24 -9.20 -10.86 4.16
N LEU A 25 -9.12 -9.60 3.79
CA LEU A 25 -10.16 -8.94 2.98
C LEU A 25 -10.24 -9.52 1.56
N ALA A 26 -9.11 -9.92 0.99
CA ALA A 26 -9.06 -10.51 -0.35
C ALA A 26 -9.75 -11.88 -0.40
N VAL A 27 -9.54 -12.72 0.62
CA VAL A 27 -10.14 -14.07 0.68
C VAL A 27 -11.53 -14.09 1.29
N SER A 28 -11.97 -13.03 1.97
CA SER A 28 -13.27 -12.96 2.66
C SER A 28 -14.51 -13.26 1.79
N PRO A 29 -14.50 -13.09 0.45
CA PRO A 29 -15.62 -13.47 -0.40
C PRO A 29 -15.71 -14.98 -0.70
N LEU A 30 -14.63 -15.75 -0.47
CA LEU A 30 -14.56 -17.17 -0.83
C LEU A 30 -15.66 -18.04 -0.19
N PRO A 31 -15.97 -17.90 1.12
CA PRO A 31 -17.04 -18.69 1.74
C PRO A 31 -18.43 -18.45 1.15
N ARG A 32 -18.60 -17.34 0.41
CA ARG A 32 -19.84 -16.97 -0.28
C ARG A 32 -19.83 -17.37 -1.77
N GLY A 33 -18.85 -18.16 -2.21
CA GLY A 33 -18.69 -18.58 -3.59
C GLY A 33 -18.27 -17.47 -4.57
N GLN A 34 -17.85 -16.31 -4.07
CA GLN A 34 -17.49 -15.14 -4.90
C GLN A 34 -16.02 -15.20 -5.34
N TRP A 35 -15.62 -16.29 -6.01
CA TRP A 35 -14.23 -16.55 -6.42
C TRP A 35 -13.64 -15.44 -7.30
N ARG A 36 -14.47 -14.90 -8.21
CA ARG A 36 -14.04 -13.81 -9.10
C ARG A 36 -13.67 -12.56 -8.32
N LEU A 37 -14.45 -12.21 -7.29
CA LEU A 37 -14.16 -11.05 -6.43
C LEU A 37 -12.87 -11.27 -5.64
N ALA A 38 -12.69 -12.45 -5.06
CA ALA A 38 -11.46 -12.80 -4.36
C ALA A 38 -10.24 -12.72 -5.29
N ALA A 39 -10.32 -13.31 -6.49
CA ALA A 39 -9.26 -13.27 -7.49
C ALA A 39 -8.89 -11.83 -7.90
N LEU A 40 -9.88 -10.95 -8.10
CA LEU A 40 -9.63 -9.54 -8.44
C LEU A 40 -8.95 -8.77 -7.29
N ARG A 41 -9.32 -9.04 -6.04
CA ARG A 41 -8.67 -8.43 -4.86
C ARG A 41 -7.24 -8.92 -4.69
N ILE A 42 -6.99 -10.20 -4.94
CA ILE A 42 -5.64 -10.77 -4.95
C ILE A 42 -4.83 -10.17 -6.10
N ALA A 43 -5.40 -10.09 -7.30
CA ALA A 43 -4.73 -9.52 -8.46
C ALA A 43 -4.32 -8.06 -8.23
N LEU A 44 -5.19 -7.24 -7.62
CA LEU A 44 -4.84 -5.86 -7.26
C LEU A 44 -3.61 -5.82 -6.36
N GLY A 45 -3.57 -6.62 -5.29
CA GLY A 45 -2.42 -6.65 -4.38
C GLY A 45 -1.15 -7.15 -5.05
N LEU A 46 -1.22 -8.26 -5.81
CA LEU A 46 -0.05 -8.79 -6.51
C LEU A 46 0.48 -7.80 -7.54
N THR A 47 -0.38 -7.12 -8.30
CA THR A 47 0.05 -6.14 -9.30
C THR A 47 0.75 -4.94 -8.65
N THR A 48 0.24 -4.44 -7.52
CA THR A 48 0.91 -3.36 -6.79
C THR A 48 2.24 -3.79 -6.20
N LEU A 49 2.35 -5.03 -5.69
CA LEU A 49 3.64 -5.57 -5.23
C LEU A 49 4.64 -5.74 -6.37
N VAL A 50 4.19 -6.17 -7.56
CA VAL A 50 5.05 -6.22 -8.76
C VAL A 50 5.59 -4.83 -9.11
N VAL A 51 4.80 -3.78 -8.99
CA VAL A 51 5.28 -2.40 -9.18
C VAL A 51 6.35 -2.05 -8.14
N CYS A 52 6.10 -2.30 -6.84
CA CYS A 52 7.03 -1.95 -5.77
C CYS A 52 8.37 -2.69 -5.89
N TYR A 53 8.31 -4.01 -6.02
CA TYR A 53 9.53 -4.83 -6.10
C TYR A 53 10.19 -4.76 -7.47
N GLY A 54 9.42 -4.59 -8.55
CA GLY A 54 9.96 -4.37 -9.90
C GLY A 54 10.83 -3.11 -9.96
N LEU A 55 10.37 -2.01 -9.36
CA LEU A 55 11.18 -0.80 -9.25
C LEU A 55 12.39 -0.98 -8.33
N MET A 56 12.25 -1.70 -7.21
CA MET A 56 13.40 -2.04 -6.36
C MET A 56 14.48 -2.81 -7.12
N PHE A 57 14.08 -3.84 -7.89
CA PHE A 57 15.03 -4.62 -8.67
C PHE A 57 15.63 -3.81 -9.84
N ALA A 58 14.83 -2.96 -10.48
CA ALA A 58 15.31 -2.04 -11.52
C ALA A 58 16.34 -1.06 -10.93
N ASP A 59 16.07 -0.49 -9.76
CA ASP A 59 17.01 0.39 -9.07
C ASP A 59 18.31 -0.34 -8.72
N LYS A 60 18.22 -1.55 -8.15
CA LYS A 60 19.42 -2.37 -7.85
C LYS A 60 20.26 -2.68 -9.09
N ALA A 61 19.62 -2.86 -10.25
CA ALA A 61 20.32 -3.17 -11.50
C ALA A 61 20.91 -1.92 -12.19
N LEU A 62 20.25 -0.78 -12.07
CA LEU A 62 20.58 0.45 -12.81
C LEU A 62 21.21 1.54 -11.93
N GLY A 63 21.13 1.41 -10.59
CA GLY A 63 21.69 2.38 -9.65
C GLY A 63 21.03 3.76 -9.73
N ILE A 64 19.73 3.83 -9.97
CA ILE A 64 19.01 5.10 -10.24
C ILE A 64 19.03 6.00 -9.01
N TRP A 65 18.61 5.51 -7.85
CA TRP A 65 18.63 6.25 -6.57
C TRP A 65 20.07 6.52 -6.10
N PRO A 66 20.98 5.52 -6.09
CA PRO A 66 22.39 5.76 -5.75
C PRO A 66 23.08 6.82 -6.60
N ALA A 67 22.77 6.91 -7.92
CA ALA A 67 23.31 7.96 -8.80
C ALA A 67 22.90 9.38 -8.36
N LEU A 68 21.82 9.51 -7.59
CA LEU A 68 21.33 10.77 -7.03
C LEU A 68 21.77 10.97 -5.56
N GLY A 69 22.57 10.07 -5.00
CA GLY A 69 22.94 10.06 -3.60
C GLY A 69 21.77 9.71 -2.66
N LEU A 70 20.77 8.97 -3.17
CA LEU A 70 19.55 8.57 -2.46
C LEU A 70 19.47 7.04 -2.34
N ASP A 71 18.46 6.56 -1.60
CA ASP A 71 18.14 5.15 -1.46
C ASP A 71 16.65 4.89 -1.73
N TYR A 72 16.35 3.82 -2.49
CA TYR A 72 14.97 3.39 -2.73
C TYR A 72 14.37 2.76 -1.47
N SER A 73 13.35 3.39 -0.91
CA SER A 73 12.68 2.90 0.29
C SER A 73 11.62 1.85 -0.03
N THR A 74 12.00 0.57 0.01
CA THR A 74 11.05 -0.55 -0.18
C THR A 74 9.93 -0.53 0.86
N HIS A 75 10.23 -0.15 2.11
CA HIS A 75 9.24 -0.01 3.18
C HIS A 75 8.18 1.05 2.84
N SER A 76 8.61 2.22 2.35
CA SER A 76 7.69 3.27 1.91
C SER A 76 6.84 2.83 0.72
N ALA A 77 7.46 2.14 -0.25
CA ALA A 77 6.76 1.65 -1.44
C ALA A 77 5.64 0.66 -1.08
N VAL A 78 5.96 -0.36 -0.25
CA VAL A 78 4.99 -1.38 0.18
C VAL A 78 3.91 -0.78 1.08
N ALA A 79 4.26 0.17 1.96
CA ALA A 79 3.29 0.87 2.81
C ALA A 79 2.29 1.68 1.97
N ILE A 80 2.75 2.42 0.94
CA ILE A 80 1.89 3.16 0.00
C ILE A 80 0.95 2.18 -0.73
N ALA A 81 1.47 1.06 -1.23
CA ALA A 81 0.66 0.04 -1.90
C ALA A 81 -0.42 -0.53 -0.98
N ALA A 82 -0.06 -0.94 0.24
CA ALA A 82 -0.99 -1.50 1.22
C ALA A 82 -2.10 -0.49 1.60
N VAL A 83 -1.74 0.77 1.86
CA VAL A 83 -2.70 1.83 2.17
C VAL A 83 -3.60 2.15 0.98
N GLY A 84 -3.07 2.17 -0.23
CA GLY A 84 -3.86 2.34 -1.45
C GLY A 84 -4.90 1.24 -1.63
N ILE A 85 -4.49 -0.02 -1.45
CA ILE A 85 -5.36 -1.19 -1.53
C ILE A 85 -6.44 -1.13 -0.44
N LEU A 86 -6.06 -0.93 0.83
CA LEU A 86 -7.00 -0.88 1.95
C LEU A 86 -7.97 0.29 1.81
N GLY A 87 -7.51 1.46 1.34
CA GLY A 87 -8.36 2.60 1.02
C GLY A 87 -9.33 2.34 -0.13
N THR A 88 -9.01 1.40 -1.02
CA THR A 88 -9.90 0.95 -2.10
C THR A 88 -10.94 -0.05 -1.60
N LEU A 89 -10.52 -1.00 -0.76
CA LEU A 89 -11.40 -2.02 -0.18
C LEU A 89 -12.30 -1.48 0.94
N LEU A 90 -11.80 -0.51 1.70
CA LEU A 90 -12.47 0.11 2.85
C LEU A 90 -12.51 1.64 2.71
N PRO A 91 -13.25 2.19 1.73
CA PRO A 91 -13.17 3.62 1.37
C PRO A 91 -13.57 4.57 2.50
N ARG A 92 -14.43 4.14 3.43
CA ARG A 92 -14.81 4.94 4.61
C ARG A 92 -13.66 5.18 5.58
N LEU A 93 -12.65 4.32 5.57
CA LEU A 93 -11.46 4.41 6.42
C LEU A 93 -10.24 5.04 5.72
N ARG A 94 -10.41 5.59 4.50
CA ARG A 94 -9.31 6.25 3.76
C ARG A 94 -8.54 7.28 4.58
N PRO A 95 -9.20 8.21 5.31
CA PRO A 95 -8.47 9.18 6.12
C PRO A 95 -7.60 8.51 7.19
N THR A 96 -8.11 7.45 7.82
CA THR A 96 -7.38 6.69 8.83
C THR A 96 -6.16 6.00 8.22
N TRP A 97 -6.30 5.38 7.04
CA TRP A 97 -5.19 4.75 6.34
C TRP A 97 -4.11 5.75 5.94
N ILE A 98 -4.51 6.93 5.44
CA ILE A 98 -3.56 8.00 5.10
C ILE A 98 -2.86 8.51 6.36
N ALA A 99 -3.59 8.75 7.45
CA ALA A 99 -3.01 9.17 8.71
C ALA A 99 -2.01 8.15 9.27
N SER A 100 -2.32 6.85 9.19
CA SER A 100 -1.40 5.78 9.61
C SER A 100 -0.13 5.74 8.76
N LEU A 101 -0.23 5.96 7.44
CA LEU A 101 0.92 6.04 6.54
C LEU A 101 1.83 7.23 6.90
N LEU A 102 1.24 8.40 7.17
CA LEU A 102 2.01 9.57 7.57
C LEU A 102 2.71 9.36 8.92
N ALA A 103 2.02 8.75 9.88
CA ALA A 103 2.61 8.37 11.16
C ALA A 103 3.75 7.36 10.99
N TYR A 104 3.60 6.39 10.09
CA TYR A 104 4.65 5.43 9.75
C TYR A 104 5.87 6.11 9.11
N PHE A 105 5.67 7.04 8.18
CA PHE A 105 6.78 7.82 7.62
C PHE A 105 7.49 8.67 8.68
N ALA A 106 6.74 9.30 9.57
CA ALA A 106 7.33 10.05 10.70
C ALA A 106 8.17 9.14 11.61
N LEU A 107 7.71 7.90 11.86
CA LEU A 107 8.47 6.91 12.64
C LEU A 107 9.77 6.50 11.93
N MET A 108 9.72 6.23 10.62
CA MET A 108 10.91 5.88 9.83
C MET A 108 11.95 7.01 9.82
N LEU A 109 11.49 8.28 9.75
CA LEU A 109 12.35 9.46 9.83
C LEU A 109 12.97 9.59 11.23
N TYR A 110 12.18 9.39 12.28
CA TYR A 110 12.64 9.44 13.65
C TYR A 110 13.72 8.38 13.93
N GLN A 111 13.53 7.17 13.43
CA GLN A 111 14.49 6.08 13.58
C GLN A 111 15.68 6.16 12.60
N ARG A 112 15.67 7.14 11.69
CA ARG A 112 16.72 7.34 10.66
C ARG A 112 16.92 6.15 9.72
N TYR A 113 15.87 5.37 9.48
CA TYR A 113 15.91 4.30 8.47
C TYR A 113 16.13 4.84 7.06
N HIS A 114 15.47 5.95 6.73
CA HIS A 114 15.58 6.66 5.47
C HIS A 114 15.55 8.16 5.69
N SER A 115 16.12 8.88 4.76
CA SER A 115 15.99 10.34 4.70
C SER A 115 14.61 10.76 4.19
N LEU A 116 14.22 12.00 4.44
CA LEU A 116 12.99 12.54 3.85
C LEU A 116 13.03 12.50 2.31
N ALA A 117 14.21 12.70 1.72
CA ALA A 117 14.38 12.65 0.27
C ALA A 117 14.17 11.23 -0.29
N ASP A 118 14.63 10.18 0.40
CA ASP A 118 14.41 8.79 0.02
C ASP A 118 12.92 8.44 0.01
N ILE A 119 12.22 8.79 1.09
CA ILE A 119 10.78 8.56 1.23
C ILE A 119 10.00 9.35 0.17
N ALA A 120 10.32 10.64 -0.01
CA ALA A 120 9.60 11.52 -0.94
C ALA A 120 9.80 11.10 -2.39
N THR A 121 11.03 10.77 -2.80
CA THR A 121 11.32 10.32 -4.18
C THR A 121 10.70 8.96 -4.45
N THR A 122 10.78 8.01 -3.50
CA THR A 122 10.09 6.72 -3.63
C THR A 122 8.57 6.93 -3.73
N ALA A 123 7.98 7.78 -2.89
CA ALA A 123 6.55 8.07 -2.93
C ALA A 123 6.14 8.72 -4.26
N ALA A 124 6.93 9.65 -4.79
CA ALA A 124 6.64 10.32 -6.05
C ALA A 124 6.60 9.34 -7.24
N VAL A 125 7.39 8.28 -7.21
CA VAL A 125 7.45 7.28 -8.29
C VAL A 125 6.40 6.16 -8.07
N ILE A 126 6.16 5.75 -6.82
CA ILE A 126 5.26 4.64 -6.49
C ILE A 126 3.79 5.06 -6.42
N ALA A 127 3.47 6.23 -5.86
CA ALA A 127 2.08 6.60 -5.65
C ALA A 127 1.27 6.72 -6.95
N PRO A 128 1.75 7.32 -8.06
CA PRO A 128 0.98 7.42 -9.29
C PRO A 128 0.52 6.07 -9.85
N PRO A 129 1.40 5.07 -10.11
CA PRO A 129 0.95 3.78 -10.61
C PRO A 129 0.06 3.01 -9.62
N VAL A 130 0.33 3.09 -8.31
CA VAL A 130 -0.53 2.46 -7.29
C VAL A 130 -1.91 3.10 -7.29
N VAL A 131 -2.02 4.42 -7.29
CA VAL A 131 -3.32 5.12 -7.34
C VAL A 131 -4.07 4.76 -8.62
N TRP A 132 -3.39 4.75 -9.77
CA TRP A 132 -3.98 4.36 -11.04
C TRP A 132 -4.53 2.93 -11.00
N LEU A 133 -3.78 1.96 -10.48
CA LEU A 133 -4.23 0.58 -10.31
C LEU A 133 -5.45 0.51 -9.37
N CYS A 134 -5.39 1.17 -8.21
CA CYS A 134 -6.49 1.23 -7.26
C CYS A 134 -7.76 1.81 -7.90
N MET A 135 -7.65 2.90 -8.65
CA MET A 135 -8.78 3.49 -9.38
C MET A 135 -9.33 2.54 -10.46
N ARG A 136 -8.46 1.85 -11.19
CA ARG A 136 -8.85 0.89 -12.24
C ARG A 136 -9.58 -0.33 -11.70
N PHE A 137 -9.17 -0.80 -10.52
CA PHE A 137 -9.79 -1.96 -9.88
C PHE A 137 -11.00 -1.61 -9.00
N ALA A 138 -11.11 -0.38 -8.49
CA ALA A 138 -12.16 0.03 -7.55
C ALA A 138 -13.58 -0.39 -7.95
N PRO A 139 -14.05 -0.22 -9.21
CA PRO A 139 -15.40 -0.62 -9.62
C PRO A 139 -15.65 -2.13 -9.50
N HIS A 140 -14.61 -2.93 -9.49
CA HIS A 140 -14.68 -4.39 -9.51
C HIS A 140 -14.46 -5.05 -8.15
N VAL A 141 -13.78 -4.36 -7.20
CA VAL A 141 -13.36 -4.92 -5.92
C VAL A 141 -14.09 -4.33 -4.71
N ALA A 142 -14.79 -3.19 -4.87
CA ALA A 142 -15.56 -2.56 -3.80
C ALA A 142 -16.73 -3.45 -3.34
N PRO A 143 -17.13 -3.37 -2.04
CA PRO A 143 -18.31 -4.06 -1.56
C PRO A 143 -19.57 -3.62 -2.33
N ILE A 144 -20.46 -4.56 -2.65
CA ILE A 144 -21.69 -4.35 -3.46
C ILE A 144 -22.67 -3.32 -2.84
N GLY A 145 -22.42 -2.82 -1.63
CA GLY A 145 -23.26 -1.83 -0.92
C GLY A 145 -23.19 -0.39 -1.44
N HIS A 146 -22.45 -0.08 -2.51
CA HIS A 146 -22.32 1.25 -3.09
C HIS A 146 -22.81 1.39 -4.53
N ARG A 147 -23.64 0.46 -5.04
CA ARG A 147 -24.40 0.79 -6.23
C ARG A 147 -25.40 1.87 -5.81
N GLN A 148 -25.18 3.10 -6.26
CA GLN A 148 -26.25 4.10 -6.27
C GLN A 148 -27.49 3.46 -6.95
N PRO A 149 -28.69 3.56 -6.36
CA PRO A 149 -29.90 3.19 -7.07
C PRO A 149 -29.89 3.92 -8.41
N ALA A 150 -30.20 3.18 -9.48
CA ALA A 150 -30.40 3.80 -10.78
C ALA A 150 -31.41 4.96 -10.62
N PRO A 151 -31.19 6.12 -11.29
CA PRO A 151 -32.19 7.16 -11.29
C PRO A 151 -33.52 6.58 -11.74
N GLN A 152 -34.54 6.66 -10.90
CA GLN A 152 -35.88 6.23 -11.26
C GLN A 152 -36.41 7.18 -12.33
N PRO A 153 -37.10 6.65 -13.34
CA PRO A 153 -37.65 7.44 -14.43
C PRO A 153 -38.72 8.40 -13.98
#